data_5acc9f20dfdfc3b0bb82e5f5e24a942c
#
_entry.id   5acc9f20dfdfc3b0bb82e5f5e24a942c
#
_cell.length_a   1.000
_cell.length_b   1.000
_cell.length_c   1.000
_cell.angle_alpha   90.00
_cell.angle_beta   90.00
_cell.angle_gamma   90.00
#
_symmetry.space_group_name_H-M   'P 1'
#
loop_
_entity.id
_entity.type
_entity.pdbx_description
1 polymer ?
#
loop_
_entity_poly.entity_id
_entity_poly.type
_entity_poly.pdbx_seq_one_letter_code
_entity_poly.pdbx_strand_id
1 'polypeptide(L)'
;MSFVIEDVLVRDDPQGRRVPLILDSPHSGNVYPRDFGFVCPFRALRQAEDTHVDELIASAPEHGATVISALFPRSYIDVNRAIDDIEPELLASPWPEPIHPSEKSFAGMGLVRRLCRPGMPMYDGRLSVAQVAWRIDRYYRAYHEQIAETFDGLYRQFGSVYHLNCHSMPTFGRDPSTRADFILGDRDGTTCDPDFTRYVAGFLKSLGYRVKLNDPYKGVELVRRYSNPSRGLHSLQLEIHRGLYMNEDTLEKHEGFASLKSHLTELIGRLAVYARDAGKLDAAE
;
A
#
# COMPACT_ATOMS: atom_id res chain seq x y z
N MET A 1 17.46 -10.65 5.17
CA MET A 1 17.00 -11.15 6.49
C MET A 1 15.61 -10.61 6.74
N SER A 2 14.71 -11.50 7.26
CA SER A 2 13.35 -11.06 7.58
C SER A 2 13.28 -10.59 9.04
N PHE A 3 12.70 -9.41 9.26
CA PHE A 3 12.28 -8.93 10.56
C PHE A 3 10.76 -9.10 10.66
N VAL A 4 10.26 -9.67 11.74
CA VAL A 4 8.84 -9.99 11.90
C VAL A 4 8.32 -9.39 13.21
N ILE A 5 7.22 -8.65 13.12
CA ILE A 5 6.35 -8.36 14.27
C ILE A 5 5.14 -9.26 14.11
N GLU A 6 5.01 -10.26 15.00
CA GLU A 6 3.97 -11.29 14.92
C GLU A 6 2.58 -10.68 14.75
N ASP A 7 1.80 -11.22 13.80
CA ASP A 7 0.46 -10.77 13.39
C ASP A 7 0.38 -9.35 12.82
N VAL A 8 1.49 -8.59 12.75
CA VAL A 8 1.49 -7.20 12.30
C VAL A 8 2.16 -7.04 10.95
N LEU A 9 3.43 -7.37 10.81
CA LEU A 9 4.15 -7.17 9.55
C LEU A 9 5.36 -8.09 9.40
N VAL A 10 5.79 -8.23 8.15
CA VAL A 10 7.11 -8.73 7.78
C VAL A 10 7.85 -7.62 7.04
N ARG A 11 9.12 -7.40 7.41
CA ARG A 11 10.08 -6.60 6.65
C ARG A 11 11.19 -7.51 6.14
N ASP A 12 11.31 -7.60 4.83
CA ASP A 12 12.36 -8.37 4.17
C ASP A 12 13.45 -7.43 3.65
N ASP A 13 14.57 -7.42 4.34
CA ASP A 13 15.76 -6.67 3.96
C ASP A 13 16.65 -7.48 3.00
N PRO A 14 17.33 -6.85 2.04
CA PRO A 14 18.25 -7.54 1.14
C PRO A 14 19.42 -8.15 1.88
N GLN A 15 19.90 -9.30 1.40
CA GLN A 15 21.08 -9.96 1.94
C GLN A 15 22.38 -9.43 1.35
N GLY A 16 22.32 -8.70 0.23
CA GLY A 16 23.46 -8.14 -0.48
C GLY A 16 23.53 -6.61 -0.37
N ARG A 17 24.05 -6.00 -1.43
CA ARG A 17 24.17 -4.54 -1.50
C ARG A 17 22.79 -3.88 -1.50
N ARG A 18 22.55 -3.01 -0.55
CA ARG A 18 21.32 -2.21 -0.48
C ARG A 18 21.28 -1.14 -1.57
N VAL A 19 20.08 -0.82 -1.99
CA VAL A 19 19.74 0.34 -2.83
C VAL A 19 18.68 1.18 -2.13
N PRO A 20 18.54 2.48 -2.44
CA PRO A 20 17.55 3.35 -1.78
C PRO A 20 16.14 3.15 -2.36
N LEU A 21 15.67 1.90 -2.36
CA LEU A 21 14.35 1.50 -2.85
C LEU A 21 13.59 0.72 -1.79
N ILE A 22 12.37 1.16 -1.50
CA ILE A 22 11.43 0.50 -0.60
C ILE A 22 10.20 0.13 -1.41
N LEU A 23 9.68 -1.05 -1.19
CA LEU A 23 8.33 -1.43 -1.62
C LEU A 23 7.51 -1.76 -0.37
N ASP A 24 6.24 -1.43 -0.36
CA ASP A 24 5.34 -1.91 0.67
C ASP A 24 4.03 -2.45 0.12
N SER A 25 3.44 -3.40 0.83
CA SER A 25 2.12 -3.96 0.59
C SER A 25 1.29 -3.86 1.87
N PRO A 26 0.59 -2.73 2.07
CA PRO A 26 -0.12 -2.46 3.33
C PRO A 26 -1.43 -3.22 3.47
N HIS A 27 -1.93 -3.84 2.39
CA HIS A 27 -3.28 -4.37 2.34
C HIS A 27 -3.39 -5.83 1.89
N SER A 28 -2.28 -6.55 1.74
CA SER A 28 -2.29 -7.99 1.36
C SER A 28 -2.53 -8.91 2.55
N GLY A 29 -2.46 -8.38 3.77
CA GLY A 29 -2.55 -9.17 5.00
C GLY A 29 -3.90 -9.87 5.15
N ASN A 30 -3.83 -11.12 5.61
CA ASN A 30 -4.98 -12.02 5.81
C ASN A 30 -4.93 -12.77 7.15
N VAL A 31 -4.08 -12.33 8.07
CA VAL A 31 -4.07 -12.80 9.47
C VAL A 31 -5.12 -12.02 10.24
N TYR A 32 -6.27 -12.65 10.45
CA TYR A 32 -7.42 -12.01 11.09
C TYR A 32 -7.28 -12.05 12.61
N PRO A 33 -7.16 -10.88 13.30
CA PRO A 33 -7.07 -10.85 14.76
C PRO A 33 -8.30 -11.47 15.43
N ARG A 34 -8.09 -12.20 16.53
CA ARG A 34 -9.17 -12.91 17.26
C ARG A 34 -10.23 -11.97 17.82
N ASP A 35 -9.84 -10.73 18.11
CA ASP A 35 -10.70 -9.67 18.66
C ASP A 35 -11.41 -8.84 17.58
N PHE A 36 -11.31 -9.24 16.30
CA PHE A 36 -11.91 -8.47 15.21
C PHE A 36 -13.44 -8.29 15.40
N GLY A 37 -14.14 -9.37 15.76
CA GLY A 37 -15.57 -9.30 16.08
C GLY A 37 -16.48 -8.89 14.92
N PHE A 38 -16.10 -9.18 13.67
CA PHE A 38 -16.91 -8.87 12.50
C PHE A 38 -18.16 -9.77 12.41
N VAL A 39 -19.25 -9.24 11.85
CA VAL A 39 -20.51 -9.95 11.62
C VAL A 39 -20.86 -10.12 10.14
N CYS A 40 -20.16 -9.45 9.25
CA CYS A 40 -20.37 -9.59 7.82
C CYS A 40 -19.81 -10.93 7.29
N PRO A 41 -20.24 -11.41 6.10
CA PRO A 41 -19.71 -12.64 5.51
C PRO A 41 -18.20 -12.55 5.30
N PHE A 42 -17.44 -13.56 5.74
CA PHE A 42 -15.98 -13.60 5.64
C PHE A 42 -15.48 -13.37 4.21
N ARG A 43 -16.16 -13.92 3.20
CA ARG A 43 -15.83 -13.66 1.79
C ARG A 43 -15.89 -12.17 1.43
N ALA A 44 -16.84 -11.43 2.01
CA ALA A 44 -16.96 -10.00 1.75
C ALA A 44 -15.78 -9.20 2.36
N LEU A 45 -15.26 -9.63 3.52
CA LEU A 45 -14.02 -9.09 4.09
C LEU A 45 -12.83 -9.32 3.18
N ARG A 46 -12.63 -10.58 2.75
CA ARG A 46 -11.54 -10.98 1.88
C ARG A 46 -11.50 -10.18 0.57
N GLN A 47 -12.64 -9.81 0.02
CA GLN A 47 -12.71 -8.98 -1.20
C GLN A 47 -12.23 -7.54 -1.02
N ALA A 48 -12.06 -7.07 0.22
CA ALA A 48 -11.47 -5.78 0.53
C ALA A 48 -9.94 -5.78 0.53
N GLU A 49 -9.32 -6.96 0.58
CA GLU A 49 -7.86 -7.13 0.58
C GLU A 49 -7.27 -6.88 -0.82
N ASP A 50 -6.02 -6.47 -0.84
CA ASP A 50 -5.19 -6.45 -2.04
C ASP A 50 -4.44 -7.79 -2.15
N THR A 51 -5.23 -8.87 -2.29
CA THR A 51 -4.79 -10.26 -2.21
C THR A 51 -3.64 -10.53 -3.20
N HIS A 52 -2.56 -11.20 -2.74
CA HIS A 52 -1.38 -11.59 -3.50
C HIS A 52 -0.44 -10.45 -3.96
N VAL A 53 -0.68 -9.18 -3.61
CA VAL A 53 0.23 -8.11 -4.01
C VAL A 53 1.61 -8.27 -3.36
N ASP A 54 1.67 -8.70 -2.12
CA ASP A 54 2.91 -9.06 -1.41
C ASP A 54 3.73 -10.12 -2.17
N GLU A 55 3.06 -11.14 -2.72
CA GLU A 55 3.73 -12.17 -3.50
C GLU A 55 4.23 -11.67 -4.87
N LEU A 56 3.54 -10.69 -5.47
CA LEU A 56 3.94 -10.08 -6.74
C LEU A 56 5.23 -9.27 -6.61
N ILE A 57 5.49 -8.68 -5.44
CA ILE A 57 6.68 -7.85 -5.18
C ILE A 57 7.76 -8.55 -4.35
N ALA A 58 7.59 -9.82 -4.00
CA ALA A 58 8.45 -10.56 -3.10
C ALA A 58 9.92 -10.70 -3.57
N SER A 59 10.20 -10.46 -4.86
CA SER A 59 11.56 -10.51 -5.41
C SER A 59 12.42 -9.27 -5.09
N ALA A 60 11.85 -8.21 -4.52
CA ALA A 60 12.57 -6.96 -4.32
C ALA A 60 13.87 -7.08 -3.47
N PRO A 61 13.96 -7.93 -2.43
CA PRO A 61 15.20 -8.13 -1.69
C PRO A 61 16.34 -8.73 -2.53
N GLU A 62 16.02 -9.48 -3.57
CA GLU A 62 17.01 -10.04 -4.52
C GLU A 62 17.67 -8.94 -5.35
N HIS A 63 16.99 -7.81 -5.52
CA HIS A 63 17.47 -6.63 -6.24
C HIS A 63 18.04 -5.53 -5.32
N GLY A 64 18.16 -5.79 -4.02
CA GLY A 64 18.74 -4.86 -3.06
C GLY A 64 17.73 -3.91 -2.41
N ALA A 65 16.43 -4.02 -2.70
CA ALA A 65 15.36 -3.23 -2.11
C ALA A 65 14.82 -3.86 -0.82
N THR A 66 14.22 -3.05 0.05
CA THR A 66 13.49 -3.54 1.22
C THR A 66 12.00 -3.68 0.89
N VAL A 67 11.36 -4.76 1.35
CA VAL A 67 9.89 -4.95 1.27
C VAL A 67 9.29 -4.94 2.67
N ILE A 68 8.16 -4.26 2.83
CA ILE A 68 7.37 -4.27 4.08
C ILE A 68 5.94 -4.68 3.73
N SER A 69 5.46 -5.77 4.33
CA SER A 69 4.11 -6.29 4.10
C SER A 69 3.33 -6.37 5.40
N ALA A 70 2.13 -5.78 5.43
CA ALA A 70 1.21 -5.98 6.55
C ALA A 70 0.69 -7.42 6.55
N LEU A 71 0.55 -8.00 7.75
CA LEU A 71 -0.04 -9.32 7.93
C LEU A 71 -1.54 -9.26 8.25
N PHE A 72 -2.01 -8.18 8.86
CA PHE A 72 -3.42 -7.97 9.21
C PHE A 72 -4.23 -7.40 8.03
N PRO A 73 -5.53 -7.68 7.97
CA PRO A 73 -6.37 -7.16 6.91
C PRO A 73 -6.67 -5.66 7.10
N ARG A 74 -6.68 -4.91 6.00
CA ARG A 74 -7.05 -3.48 6.00
C ARG A 74 -8.46 -3.19 6.54
N SER A 75 -9.32 -4.19 6.57
CA SER A 75 -10.67 -4.08 7.13
C SER A 75 -10.67 -3.98 8.65
N TYR A 76 -9.61 -4.46 9.32
CA TYR A 76 -9.41 -4.35 10.77
C TYR A 76 -8.88 -2.97 11.16
N ILE A 77 -7.84 -2.50 10.47
CA ILE A 77 -7.31 -1.13 10.52
C ILE A 77 -6.57 -0.84 9.21
N ASP A 78 -6.76 0.35 8.65
CA ASP A 78 -6.17 0.74 7.36
C ASP A 78 -4.99 1.69 7.57
N VAL A 79 -3.77 1.16 7.47
CA VAL A 79 -2.53 1.95 7.62
C VAL A 79 -2.29 2.96 6.50
N ASN A 80 -3.04 2.89 5.41
CA ASN A 80 -3.02 3.90 4.35
C ASN A 80 -4.13 4.96 4.54
N ARG A 81 -4.52 5.23 5.81
CA ARG A 81 -5.41 6.33 6.24
C ARG A 81 -4.69 7.19 7.27
N ALA A 82 -5.12 8.45 7.42
CA ALA A 82 -4.63 9.29 8.51
C ALA A 82 -5.06 8.71 9.87
N ILE A 83 -4.22 8.87 10.88
CA ILE A 83 -4.48 8.31 12.22
C ILE A 83 -5.75 8.88 12.87
N ASP A 84 -6.14 10.07 12.48
CA ASP A 84 -7.31 10.82 12.93
C ASP A 84 -8.52 10.72 11.97
N ASP A 85 -8.41 9.90 10.91
CA ASP A 85 -9.50 9.62 9.95
C ASP A 85 -10.50 8.62 10.55
N ILE A 86 -11.08 8.99 11.70
CA ILE A 86 -11.99 8.17 12.49
C ILE A 86 -13.42 8.67 12.31
N GLU A 87 -14.34 7.76 11.95
CA GLU A 87 -15.76 8.07 11.83
C GLU A 87 -16.44 8.10 13.22
N PRO A 88 -17.09 9.22 13.61
CA PRO A 88 -17.77 9.29 14.91
C PRO A 88 -18.83 8.22 15.14
N GLU A 89 -19.54 7.82 14.08
CA GLU A 89 -20.61 6.79 14.17
C GLU A 89 -20.09 5.39 14.48
N LEU A 90 -18.79 5.13 14.25
CA LEU A 90 -18.14 3.88 14.62
C LEU A 90 -18.07 3.71 16.15
N LEU A 91 -17.97 4.82 16.89
CA LEU A 91 -17.57 4.85 18.30
C LEU A 91 -18.78 4.82 19.27
N ALA A 92 -18.65 4.05 20.34
CA ALA A 92 -19.63 4.01 21.42
C ALA A 92 -19.60 5.27 22.31
N SER A 93 -18.48 6.00 22.33
CA SER A 93 -18.30 7.27 23.03
C SER A 93 -17.37 8.18 22.21
N PRO A 94 -17.38 9.53 22.42
CA PRO A 94 -16.52 10.43 21.70
C PRO A 94 -15.04 10.06 21.81
N TRP A 95 -14.30 10.23 20.71
CA TRP A 95 -12.84 10.12 20.71
C TRP A 95 -12.23 11.25 21.55
N PRO A 96 -11.20 10.98 22.37
CA PRO A 96 -10.67 11.97 23.32
C PRO A 96 -9.88 13.12 22.67
N GLU A 97 -9.43 12.94 21.42
CA GLU A 97 -8.64 13.90 20.66
C GLU A 97 -9.42 14.40 19.45
N PRO A 98 -9.00 15.50 18.80
CA PRO A 98 -9.62 15.94 17.54
C PRO A 98 -9.50 14.86 16.45
N ILE A 99 -10.58 14.64 15.72
CA ILE A 99 -10.65 13.72 14.57
C ILE A 99 -11.01 14.50 13.31
N HIS A 100 -10.51 14.03 12.16
CA HIS A 100 -10.73 14.66 10.86
C HIS A 100 -11.22 13.61 9.84
N PRO A 101 -12.48 13.14 9.96
CA PRO A 101 -13.01 12.11 9.10
C PRO A 101 -13.07 12.56 7.65
N SER A 102 -12.52 11.76 6.75
CA SER A 102 -12.57 11.95 5.31
C SER A 102 -13.94 11.54 4.72
N GLU A 103 -14.19 11.86 3.45
CA GLU A 103 -15.35 11.34 2.71
C GLU A 103 -15.42 9.79 2.74
N LYS A 104 -14.25 9.13 2.75
CA LYS A 104 -14.17 7.67 2.88
C LYS A 104 -14.60 7.19 4.26
N SER A 105 -14.26 7.92 5.32
CA SER A 105 -14.73 7.65 6.68
C SER A 105 -16.25 7.76 6.74
N PHE A 106 -16.84 8.84 6.23
CA PHE A 106 -18.29 8.98 6.17
C PHE A 106 -18.98 7.91 5.33
N ALA A 107 -18.27 7.33 4.37
CA ALA A 107 -18.72 6.14 3.62
C ALA A 107 -18.46 4.81 4.38
N GLY A 108 -18.06 4.86 5.65
CA GLY A 108 -17.77 3.69 6.48
C GLY A 108 -16.43 3.00 6.19
N MET A 109 -15.50 3.68 5.47
CA MET A 109 -14.21 3.14 5.04
C MET A 109 -13.02 4.01 5.49
N GLY A 110 -13.06 4.50 6.74
CA GLY A 110 -11.98 5.27 7.37
C GLY A 110 -10.83 4.40 7.89
N LEU A 111 -10.09 4.94 8.88
CA LEU A 111 -9.00 4.25 9.56
C LEU A 111 -9.42 2.87 10.08
N VAL A 112 -10.55 2.80 10.75
CA VAL A 112 -11.22 1.54 11.11
C VAL A 112 -12.56 1.51 10.40
N ARG A 113 -12.80 0.47 9.61
CA ARG A 113 -14.01 0.39 8.78
C ARG A 113 -15.23 0.08 9.63
N ARG A 114 -16.29 0.88 9.48
CA ARG A 114 -17.64 0.60 10.03
C ARG A 114 -18.46 -0.28 9.09
N LEU A 115 -18.20 -0.15 7.78
CA LEU A 115 -18.89 -0.92 6.75
C LEU A 115 -17.89 -1.83 6.00
N CYS A 116 -18.31 -3.08 5.77
CA CYS A 116 -17.60 -4.00 4.87
C CYS A 116 -17.79 -3.58 3.40
N ARG A 117 -19.04 -3.21 3.05
CA ARG A 117 -19.48 -2.64 1.76
C ARG A 117 -20.56 -1.61 2.04
N PRO A 118 -20.93 -0.76 1.08
CA PRO A 118 -22.07 0.12 1.23
C PRO A 118 -23.31 -0.64 1.71
N GLY A 119 -23.90 -0.20 2.84
CA GLY A 119 -25.06 -0.82 3.46
C GLY A 119 -24.81 -2.13 4.22
N MET A 120 -23.58 -2.63 4.31
CA MET A 120 -23.23 -3.88 5.02
C MET A 120 -22.39 -3.56 6.26
N PRO A 121 -22.99 -3.59 7.48
CA PRO A 121 -22.25 -3.34 8.71
C PRO A 121 -21.11 -4.33 8.94
N MET A 122 -19.99 -3.80 9.48
CA MET A 122 -18.86 -4.62 9.89
C MET A 122 -19.08 -5.27 11.26
N TYR A 123 -19.73 -4.56 12.18
CA TYR A 123 -19.92 -4.96 13.58
C TYR A 123 -21.39 -4.96 13.96
N ASP A 124 -21.73 -5.75 14.99
CA ASP A 124 -23.06 -5.77 15.63
C ASP A 124 -23.19 -4.64 16.68
N GLY A 125 -22.66 -3.50 16.39
CA GLY A 125 -22.69 -2.35 17.30
C GLY A 125 -21.48 -1.44 17.09
N ARG A 126 -21.32 -0.50 18.03
CA ARG A 126 -20.23 0.48 18.03
C ARG A 126 -19.02 -0.07 18.78
N LEU A 127 -17.84 0.31 18.33
CA LEU A 127 -16.59 -0.03 19.00
C LEU A 127 -16.32 0.93 20.16
N SER A 128 -15.71 0.44 21.23
CA SER A 128 -15.20 1.31 22.28
C SER A 128 -13.96 2.07 21.82
N VAL A 129 -13.70 3.22 22.41
CA VAL A 129 -12.45 3.99 22.21
C VAL A 129 -11.22 3.11 22.48
N ALA A 130 -11.27 2.29 23.53
CA ALA A 130 -10.16 1.39 23.89
C ALA A 130 -9.85 0.35 22.80
N GLN A 131 -10.87 -0.20 22.13
CA GLN A 131 -10.67 -1.14 21.02
C GLN A 131 -9.99 -0.46 19.81
N VAL A 132 -10.40 0.76 19.48
CA VAL A 132 -9.78 1.50 18.37
C VAL A 132 -8.35 1.95 18.72
N ALA A 133 -8.12 2.44 19.94
CA ALA A 133 -6.81 2.82 20.43
C ALA A 133 -5.84 1.63 20.41
N TRP A 134 -6.27 0.44 20.86
CA TRP A 134 -5.49 -0.78 20.78
C TRP A 134 -5.04 -1.11 19.35
N ARG A 135 -5.94 -1.01 18.36
CA ARG A 135 -5.62 -1.26 16.94
C ARG A 135 -4.60 -0.23 16.44
N ILE A 136 -4.75 1.04 16.81
CA ILE A 136 -3.81 2.09 16.47
C ILE A 136 -2.43 1.77 17.04
N ASP A 137 -2.34 1.48 18.33
CA ASP A 137 -1.04 1.28 18.99
C ASP A 137 -0.35 0.00 18.53
N ARG A 138 -1.09 -1.11 18.41
CA ARG A 138 -0.51 -2.41 18.08
C ARG A 138 -0.17 -2.57 16.60
N TYR A 139 -0.99 -2.05 15.69
CA TYR A 139 -0.89 -2.31 14.25
C TYR A 139 -0.47 -1.08 13.44
N TYR A 140 -1.19 0.04 13.61
CA TYR A 140 -0.93 1.24 12.82
C TYR A 140 0.44 1.84 13.14
N ARG A 141 0.73 2.10 14.43
CA ARG A 141 2.01 2.70 14.85
C ARG A 141 3.18 1.80 14.51
N ALA A 142 3.09 0.50 14.80
CA ALA A 142 4.16 -0.44 14.50
C ALA A 142 4.49 -0.51 13.00
N TYR A 143 3.46 -0.50 12.12
CA TYR A 143 3.67 -0.47 10.66
C TYR A 143 4.35 0.83 10.23
N HIS A 144 3.85 1.97 10.68
CA HIS A 144 4.41 3.27 10.33
C HIS A 144 5.82 3.49 10.90
N GLU A 145 6.14 2.96 12.08
CA GLU A 145 7.50 2.98 12.64
C GLU A 145 8.48 2.23 11.74
N GLN A 146 8.11 1.04 11.25
CA GLN A 146 8.99 0.26 10.37
C GLN A 146 9.20 0.93 9.00
N ILE A 147 8.18 1.58 8.44
CA ILE A 147 8.34 2.41 7.24
C ILE A 147 9.30 3.58 7.53
N ALA A 148 9.06 4.35 8.60
CA ALA A 148 9.87 5.51 8.96
C ALA A 148 11.34 5.14 9.22
N GLU A 149 11.61 4.10 10.02
CA GLU A 149 12.97 3.60 10.30
C GLU A 149 13.70 3.19 9.01
N THR A 150 12.98 2.54 8.08
CA THR A 150 13.55 2.12 6.80
C THR A 150 13.89 3.33 5.93
N PHE A 151 12.98 4.31 5.83
CA PHE A 151 13.24 5.57 5.13
C PHE A 151 14.44 6.31 5.71
N ASP A 152 14.47 6.50 7.02
CA ASP A 152 15.56 7.22 7.72
C ASP A 152 16.90 6.51 7.54
N GLY A 153 16.90 5.18 7.61
CA GLY A 153 18.12 4.38 7.44
C GLY A 153 18.69 4.51 6.02
N LEU A 154 17.83 4.39 5.00
CA LEU A 154 18.24 4.53 3.61
C LEU A 154 18.62 5.98 3.28
N TYR A 155 17.87 6.96 3.75
CA TYR A 155 18.18 8.36 3.52
C TYR A 155 19.54 8.76 4.11
N ARG A 156 19.87 8.32 5.33
CA ARG A 156 21.20 8.55 5.91
C ARG A 156 22.32 7.92 5.10
N GLN A 157 22.05 6.80 4.45
CA GLN A 157 23.06 6.07 3.67
C GLN A 157 23.23 6.61 2.25
N PHE A 158 22.16 7.07 1.61
CA PHE A 158 22.14 7.35 0.17
C PHE A 158 21.79 8.80 -0.19
N GLY A 159 21.24 9.59 0.74
CA GLY A 159 20.77 10.95 0.49
C GLY A 159 19.43 11.05 -0.23
N SER A 160 18.94 9.96 -0.79
CA SER A 160 17.63 9.87 -1.43
C SER A 160 16.96 8.52 -1.15
N VAL A 161 15.62 8.46 -1.26
CA VAL A 161 14.83 7.23 -1.11
C VAL A 161 13.71 7.23 -2.14
N TYR A 162 13.53 6.10 -2.80
CA TYR A 162 12.43 5.83 -3.71
C TYR A 162 11.51 4.79 -3.09
N HIS A 163 10.23 5.09 -3.03
CA HIS A 163 9.22 4.22 -2.43
C HIS A 163 8.11 3.91 -3.42
N LEU A 164 7.80 2.62 -3.57
CA LEU A 164 6.67 2.13 -4.35
C LEU A 164 5.64 1.50 -3.41
N ASN A 165 4.53 2.20 -3.20
CA ASN A 165 3.41 1.76 -2.37
C ASN A 165 2.45 0.92 -3.22
N CYS A 166 2.43 -0.40 -3.00
CA CYS A 166 1.82 -1.37 -3.89
C CYS A 166 0.42 -1.78 -3.41
N HIS A 167 -0.55 -1.63 -4.31
CA HIS A 167 -1.96 -1.93 -4.11
C HIS A 167 -2.55 -2.71 -5.27
N SER A 168 -3.78 -3.17 -5.10
CA SER A 168 -4.59 -3.67 -6.20
C SER A 168 -5.97 -3.03 -6.25
N MET A 169 -6.47 -2.86 -7.45
CA MET A 169 -7.80 -2.31 -7.70
C MET A 169 -8.71 -3.35 -8.34
N PRO A 170 -10.00 -3.38 -7.95
CA PRO A 170 -10.97 -4.26 -8.58
C PRO A 170 -11.33 -3.77 -9.98
N THR A 171 -11.98 -4.63 -10.74
CA THR A 171 -12.55 -4.27 -12.05
C THR A 171 -13.67 -3.24 -11.88
N PHE A 172 -13.49 -2.04 -12.40
CA PHE A 172 -14.51 -1.01 -12.48
C PHE A 172 -15.06 -0.88 -13.90
N GLY A 173 -16.38 -0.64 -13.98
CA GLY A 173 -17.05 -0.39 -15.24
C GLY A 173 -17.26 -1.65 -16.09
N ARG A 174 -18.17 -1.52 -17.07
CA ARG A 174 -18.54 -2.62 -17.96
C ARG A 174 -17.70 -2.68 -19.24
N ASP A 175 -17.05 -1.58 -19.61
CA ASP A 175 -16.26 -1.49 -20.84
C ASP A 175 -14.77 -1.83 -20.59
N PRO A 176 -14.30 -2.98 -21.10
CA PRO A 176 -12.89 -3.37 -20.97
C PRO A 176 -11.91 -2.40 -21.64
N SER A 177 -12.35 -1.66 -22.65
CA SER A 177 -11.46 -0.76 -23.41
C SER A 177 -11.02 0.47 -22.63
N THR A 178 -11.80 0.88 -21.63
CA THR A 178 -11.52 2.06 -20.78
C THR A 178 -10.76 1.72 -19.52
N ARG A 179 -10.53 0.43 -19.24
CA ARG A 179 -9.86 -0.03 -18.02
C ARG A 179 -8.37 0.27 -18.08
N ALA A 180 -7.82 0.76 -16.98
CA ALA A 180 -6.38 0.77 -16.77
C ALA A 180 -5.93 -0.60 -16.24
N ASP A 181 -4.77 -1.06 -16.69
CA ASP A 181 -4.09 -2.24 -16.14
C ASP A 181 -3.30 -1.84 -14.89
N PHE A 182 -2.77 -0.59 -14.93
CA PHE A 182 -2.11 0.05 -13.78
C PHE A 182 -2.56 1.50 -13.63
N ILE A 183 -2.60 1.96 -12.38
CA ILE A 183 -2.73 3.38 -12.08
C ILE A 183 -1.56 3.78 -11.19
N LEU A 184 -0.88 4.86 -11.57
CA LEU A 184 0.17 5.48 -10.77
C LEU A 184 -0.39 6.72 -10.08
N GLY A 185 -0.23 6.79 -8.77
CA GLY A 185 -0.68 7.90 -7.95
C GLY A 185 0.51 8.65 -7.33
N ASP A 186 0.79 9.83 -7.84
CA ASP A 186 1.83 10.74 -7.34
C ASP A 186 1.25 12.04 -6.74
N ARG A 187 -0.06 12.01 -6.41
CA ARG A 187 -0.82 13.14 -5.87
C ARG A 187 -0.67 14.40 -6.72
N ASP A 188 -0.90 14.23 -8.02
CA ASP A 188 -0.78 15.28 -9.03
C ASP A 188 0.64 15.90 -9.08
N GLY A 189 1.69 15.04 -9.01
CA GLY A 189 3.09 15.41 -9.10
C GLY A 189 3.71 15.95 -7.81
N THR A 190 3.09 15.74 -6.65
CA THR A 190 3.56 16.32 -5.38
C THR A 190 4.38 15.36 -4.52
N THR A 191 4.36 14.05 -4.78
CA THR A 191 4.97 13.05 -3.90
C THR A 191 6.24 12.39 -4.44
N CYS A 192 6.58 12.61 -5.69
CA CYS A 192 7.85 12.17 -6.26
C CYS A 192 8.29 13.05 -7.42
N ASP A 193 9.54 12.89 -7.82
CA ASP A 193 10.03 13.50 -9.05
C ASP A 193 9.22 12.99 -10.27
N PRO A 194 8.81 13.86 -11.20
CA PRO A 194 8.10 13.46 -12.41
C PRO A 194 8.84 12.42 -13.27
N ASP A 195 10.17 12.39 -13.23
CA ASP A 195 10.97 11.40 -13.95
C ASP A 195 10.78 10.00 -13.37
N PHE A 196 10.62 9.87 -12.06
CA PHE A 196 10.31 8.59 -11.43
C PHE A 196 8.95 8.05 -11.90
N THR A 197 7.90 8.87 -11.89
CA THR A 197 6.58 8.49 -12.41
C THR A 197 6.66 8.13 -13.90
N ARG A 198 7.37 8.93 -14.72
CA ARG A 198 7.54 8.67 -16.16
C ARG A 198 8.29 7.37 -16.41
N TYR A 199 9.31 7.08 -15.61
CA TYR A 199 10.11 5.86 -15.75
C TYR A 199 9.25 4.61 -15.51
N VAL A 200 8.49 4.57 -14.40
CA VAL A 200 7.58 3.46 -14.09
C VAL A 200 6.52 3.31 -15.18
N ALA A 201 5.86 4.42 -15.56
CA ALA A 201 4.84 4.40 -16.60
C ALA A 201 5.37 3.95 -17.97
N GLY A 202 6.54 4.42 -18.34
CA GLY A 202 7.22 4.09 -19.61
C GLY A 202 7.54 2.61 -19.71
N PHE A 203 8.10 2.03 -18.65
CA PHE A 203 8.38 0.60 -18.59
C PHE A 203 7.11 -0.25 -18.72
N LEU A 204 6.08 0.04 -17.92
CA LEU A 204 4.82 -0.72 -17.98
C LEU A 204 4.15 -0.61 -19.35
N LYS A 205 4.15 0.59 -19.96
CA LYS A 205 3.63 0.79 -21.32
C LYS A 205 4.44 0.04 -22.38
N SER A 206 5.76 -0.09 -22.22
CA SER A 206 6.61 -0.85 -23.15
C SER A 206 6.30 -2.35 -23.17
N LEU A 207 5.71 -2.87 -22.09
CA LEU A 207 5.18 -4.23 -21.99
C LEU A 207 3.74 -4.37 -22.52
N GLY A 208 3.16 -3.28 -23.04
CA GLY A 208 1.79 -3.28 -23.61
C GLY A 208 0.68 -2.98 -22.59
N TYR A 209 1.00 -2.64 -21.33
CA TYR A 209 -0.01 -2.32 -20.33
C TYR A 209 -0.59 -0.91 -20.50
N ARG A 210 -1.87 -0.77 -20.18
CA ARG A 210 -2.57 0.53 -20.13
C ARG A 210 -2.35 1.18 -18.77
N VAL A 211 -1.60 2.28 -18.77
CA VAL A 211 -1.23 2.99 -17.53
C VAL A 211 -1.92 4.35 -17.50
N LYS A 212 -2.67 4.61 -16.43
CA LYS A 212 -3.23 5.93 -16.08
C LYS A 212 -2.44 6.58 -14.95
N LEU A 213 -2.56 7.91 -14.84
CA LEU A 213 -1.96 8.70 -13.76
C LEU A 213 -3.08 9.39 -12.97
N ASN A 214 -3.09 9.20 -11.64
CA ASN A 214 -3.98 9.89 -10.71
C ASN A 214 -5.50 9.74 -10.95
N ASP A 215 -5.93 8.80 -11.77
CA ASP A 215 -7.34 8.61 -12.15
C ASP A 215 -7.77 7.14 -12.03
N PRO A 216 -8.63 6.80 -11.07
CA PRO A 216 -9.19 7.61 -9.97
C PRO A 216 -8.29 7.67 -8.71
N TYR A 217 -7.19 6.92 -8.66
CA TYR A 217 -6.34 6.78 -7.48
C TYR A 217 -5.13 7.70 -7.55
N LYS A 218 -5.12 8.73 -6.68
CA LYS A 218 -4.05 9.74 -6.65
C LYS A 218 -2.91 9.42 -5.67
N GLY A 219 -3.09 8.40 -4.84
CA GLY A 219 -2.25 8.15 -3.68
C GLY A 219 -2.82 8.75 -2.39
N VAL A 220 -2.63 8.08 -1.27
CA VAL A 220 -3.26 8.42 0.00
C VAL A 220 -2.21 8.69 1.09
N GLU A 221 -2.37 8.17 2.29
CA GLU A 221 -1.59 8.56 3.47
C GLU A 221 -0.12 8.16 3.37
N LEU A 222 0.19 6.92 2.97
CA LEU A 222 1.59 6.45 2.93
C LEU A 222 2.44 7.28 1.97
N VAL A 223 1.94 7.53 0.74
CA VAL A 223 2.70 8.36 -0.20
C VAL A 223 2.76 9.82 0.21
N ARG A 224 1.70 10.35 0.84
CA ARG A 224 1.67 11.73 1.34
C ARG A 224 2.66 11.94 2.50
N ARG A 225 2.67 10.99 3.45
CA ARG A 225 3.40 11.11 4.71
C ARG A 225 4.91 10.93 4.54
N TYR A 226 5.32 10.02 3.64
CA TYR A 226 6.72 9.64 3.47
C TYR A 226 7.38 10.27 2.25
N SER A 227 6.77 11.29 1.66
CA SER A 227 7.36 12.02 0.54
C SER A 227 7.82 13.42 0.92
N ASN A 228 8.93 13.82 0.35
CA ASN A 228 9.42 15.19 0.28
C ASN A 228 10.40 15.27 -0.90
N PRO A 229 9.91 15.43 -2.14
CA PRO A 229 10.75 15.36 -3.34
C PRO A 229 11.92 16.35 -3.34
N SER A 230 11.72 17.55 -2.76
CA SER A 230 12.78 18.57 -2.65
C SER A 230 13.94 18.14 -1.74
N ARG A 231 13.75 17.08 -0.94
CA ARG A 231 14.77 16.46 -0.10
C ARG A 231 15.17 15.06 -0.59
N GLY A 232 14.80 14.68 -1.82
CA GLY A 232 15.10 13.35 -2.33
C GLY A 232 14.26 12.20 -1.75
N LEU A 233 13.12 12.50 -1.10
CA LEU A 233 12.18 11.48 -0.61
C LEU A 233 11.02 11.36 -1.59
N HIS A 234 11.03 10.31 -2.41
CA HIS A 234 10.08 10.08 -3.48
C HIS A 234 9.16 8.91 -3.15
N SER A 235 7.84 9.10 -3.29
CA SER A 235 6.86 8.06 -3.01
C SER A 235 5.78 8.03 -4.09
N LEU A 236 5.55 6.86 -4.68
CA LEU A 236 4.61 6.62 -5.78
C LEU A 236 3.69 5.45 -5.43
N GLN A 237 2.38 5.64 -5.53
CA GLN A 237 1.42 4.56 -5.40
C GLN A 237 1.29 3.80 -6.72
N LEU A 238 1.30 2.47 -6.66
CA LEU A 238 1.06 1.56 -7.77
C LEU A 238 -0.20 0.75 -7.51
N GLU A 239 -1.23 0.97 -8.31
CA GLU A 239 -2.46 0.18 -8.31
C GLU A 239 -2.43 -0.83 -9.46
N ILE A 240 -2.60 -2.11 -9.14
CA ILE A 240 -2.56 -3.23 -10.07
C ILE A 240 -3.99 -3.75 -10.28
N HIS A 241 -4.46 -3.81 -11.53
CA HIS A 241 -5.77 -4.37 -11.82
C HIS A 241 -5.81 -5.87 -11.50
N ARG A 242 -6.74 -6.28 -10.60
CA ARG A 242 -6.85 -7.65 -10.09
C ARG A 242 -7.04 -8.69 -11.18
N GLY A 243 -7.82 -8.36 -12.22
CA GLY A 243 -8.05 -9.23 -13.36
C GLY A 243 -6.81 -9.59 -14.18
N LEU A 244 -5.64 -8.99 -13.91
CA LEU A 244 -4.36 -9.39 -14.52
C LEU A 244 -3.76 -10.66 -13.91
N TYR A 245 -4.15 -11.02 -12.67
CA TYR A 245 -3.45 -12.08 -11.94
C TYR A 245 -4.34 -13.02 -11.13
N MET A 246 -5.61 -12.63 -10.86
CA MET A 246 -6.52 -13.46 -10.08
C MET A 246 -7.97 -13.36 -10.54
N ASN A 247 -8.76 -14.35 -10.17
CA ASN A 247 -10.21 -14.29 -10.21
C ASN A 247 -10.73 -13.49 -9.02
N GLU A 248 -11.42 -12.37 -9.25
CA GLU A 248 -11.89 -11.48 -8.18
C GLU A 248 -13.02 -12.08 -7.33
N ASP A 249 -13.71 -13.07 -7.85
CA ASP A 249 -14.75 -13.76 -7.11
C ASP A 249 -14.19 -14.82 -6.17
N THR A 250 -13.28 -15.67 -6.64
CA THR A 250 -12.71 -16.78 -5.86
C THR A 250 -11.45 -16.37 -5.09
N LEU A 251 -10.79 -15.25 -5.50
CA LEU A 251 -9.48 -14.78 -5.05
C LEU A 251 -8.34 -15.76 -5.40
N GLU A 252 -8.59 -16.71 -6.28
CA GLU A 252 -7.59 -17.65 -6.73
C GLU A 252 -6.74 -17.04 -7.85
N LYS A 253 -5.45 -17.31 -7.82
CA LYS A 253 -4.54 -16.95 -8.91
C LYS A 253 -4.93 -17.67 -10.19
N HIS A 254 -4.78 -17.00 -11.32
CA HIS A 254 -4.90 -17.62 -12.63
C HIS A 254 -3.57 -17.57 -13.40
N GLU A 255 -3.55 -18.02 -14.64
CA GLU A 255 -2.33 -18.13 -15.48
C GLU A 255 -1.56 -16.82 -15.66
N GLY A 256 -2.22 -15.66 -15.60
CA GLY A 256 -1.60 -14.34 -15.68
C GLY A 256 -0.72 -13.98 -14.49
N PHE A 257 -0.87 -14.65 -13.33
CA PHE A 257 -0.09 -14.34 -12.13
C PHE A 257 1.41 -14.47 -12.35
N ALA A 258 1.86 -15.57 -12.96
CA ALA A 258 3.29 -15.82 -13.18
C ALA A 258 3.91 -14.78 -14.14
N SER A 259 3.20 -14.46 -15.21
CA SER A 259 3.64 -13.44 -16.18
C SER A 259 3.73 -12.06 -15.54
N LEU A 260 2.69 -11.64 -14.81
CA LEU A 260 2.68 -10.36 -14.12
C LEU A 260 3.81 -10.27 -13.07
N LYS A 261 4.01 -11.34 -12.28
CA LYS A 261 5.10 -11.41 -11.29
C LYS A 261 6.47 -11.24 -11.97
N SER A 262 6.69 -11.87 -13.12
CA SER A 262 7.93 -11.73 -13.90
C SER A 262 8.14 -10.27 -14.36
N HIS A 263 7.10 -9.62 -14.88
CA HIS A 263 7.17 -8.23 -15.32
C HIS A 263 7.42 -7.26 -14.14
N LEU A 264 6.81 -7.49 -12.99
CA LEU A 264 7.06 -6.69 -11.79
C LEU A 264 8.46 -6.94 -11.22
N THR A 265 8.96 -8.18 -11.27
CA THR A 265 10.35 -8.49 -10.91
C THR A 265 11.34 -7.72 -11.80
N GLU A 266 11.08 -7.65 -13.11
CA GLU A 266 11.91 -6.84 -14.01
C GLU A 266 11.81 -5.34 -13.71
N LEU A 267 10.59 -4.83 -13.46
CA LEU A 267 10.39 -3.43 -13.03
C LEU A 267 11.21 -3.13 -11.78
N ILE A 268 11.13 -3.98 -10.76
CA ILE A 268 11.87 -3.81 -9.50
C ILE A 268 13.37 -3.77 -9.74
N GLY A 269 13.91 -4.69 -10.55
CA GLY A 269 15.33 -4.69 -10.92
C GLY A 269 15.76 -3.39 -11.61
N ARG A 270 14.95 -2.87 -12.52
CA ARG A 270 15.19 -1.58 -13.19
C ARG A 270 15.09 -0.40 -12.24
N LEU A 271 14.13 -0.42 -11.29
CA LEU A 271 13.99 0.62 -10.26
C LEU A 271 15.16 0.60 -9.27
N ALA A 272 15.71 -0.56 -8.96
CA ALA A 272 16.91 -0.68 -8.13
C ALA A 272 18.13 -0.01 -8.78
N VAL A 273 18.28 -0.14 -10.11
CA VAL A 273 19.30 0.58 -10.86
C VAL A 273 19.02 2.08 -10.91
N TYR A 274 17.79 2.47 -11.22
CA TYR A 274 17.36 3.87 -11.26
C TYR A 274 17.62 4.58 -9.93
N ALA A 275 17.14 4.02 -8.82
CA ALA A 275 17.31 4.61 -7.49
C ALA A 275 18.77 4.75 -7.07
N ARG A 276 19.61 3.76 -7.40
CA ARG A 276 21.06 3.81 -7.13
C ARG A 276 21.78 4.90 -7.92
N ASP A 277 21.41 5.09 -9.17
CA ASP A 277 22.13 5.98 -10.08
C ASP A 277 21.65 7.43 -9.95
N ALA A 278 20.37 7.68 -9.66
CA ALA A 278 19.85 9.00 -9.34
C ALA A 278 20.51 9.61 -8.09
N GLY A 279 20.70 8.83 -7.01
CA GLY A 279 21.41 9.31 -5.82
C GLY A 279 22.87 9.67 -6.02
N LYS A 280 23.47 9.36 -7.17
CA LYS A 280 24.84 9.81 -7.52
C LYS A 280 24.87 11.16 -8.22
N LEU A 281 23.80 11.54 -8.91
CA LEU A 281 23.67 12.81 -9.60
C LEU A 281 23.47 13.94 -8.58
N ASP A 282 22.65 13.71 -7.56
CA ASP A 282 22.40 14.68 -6.48
C ASP A 282 23.61 14.90 -5.53
N ALA A 283 24.53 13.94 -5.46
CA ALA A 283 25.75 14.05 -4.63
C ALA A 283 26.93 14.74 -5.37
N ALA A 284 26.77 15.07 -6.64
CA ALA A 284 27.82 15.67 -7.49
C ALA A 284 27.57 17.17 -7.78
N GLU A 285 26.44 17.73 -7.32
CA GLU A 285 26.13 19.16 -7.32
C GLU A 285 26.36 19.77 -5.92
#